data_de1d550cd614db2372f397fb8dab8b80
#
_entry.id   de1d550cd614db2372f397fb8dab8b80
#
_cell.length_a   1.000
_cell.length_b   1.000
_cell.length_c   1.000
_cell.angle_alpha   90.00
_cell.angle_beta   90.00
_cell.angle_gamma   90.00
#
_symmetry.space_group_name_H-M   'P 1'
#
loop_
_entity.id
_entity.type
_entity.pdbx_description
1 polymer ?
#
loop_
_entity_poly.entity_id
_entity_poly.type
_entity_poly.pdbx_seq_one_letter_code
_entity_poly.pdbx_strand_id
1 'polypeptide(L)'
;MFHMNDNFHEQLITKKQKGNPLVIRIIVVVFIILFLTIGALFLGFLSIIIAVVLGVTAYFYIFPNLSVEYEYSLVNHELDITAIYSKSKRKGLCSFDIKEAEMIAPKGSSKLASFKPVKTCDYTSGEGNAAIYSIIIFLNQQMYNILIEPDEKMIAGIRPWMGSKFSQF
;
A
#
# COMPACT_ATOMS: atom_id res chain seq x y z
N MET A 1 9.68 -36.20 14.67
CA MET A 1 9.06 -34.92 15.06
C MET A 1 9.67 -33.85 14.15
N PHE A 2 9.05 -33.63 12.98
CA PHE A 2 9.54 -32.65 12.03
C PHE A 2 9.11 -31.28 12.54
N HIS A 3 10.05 -30.47 13.03
CA HIS A 3 9.85 -29.03 13.14
C HIS A 3 9.74 -28.48 11.71
N MET A 4 8.52 -28.28 11.23
CA MET A 4 8.28 -27.35 10.15
C MET A 4 8.65 -25.98 10.71
N ASN A 5 9.82 -25.50 10.31
CA ASN A 5 10.23 -24.12 10.54
C ASN A 5 9.38 -23.30 9.57
N ASP A 6 8.16 -22.90 9.98
CA ASP A 6 7.36 -21.98 9.21
C ASP A 6 8.15 -20.69 9.14
N ASN A 7 8.72 -20.40 7.97
CA ASN A 7 9.37 -19.13 7.70
C ASN A 7 8.27 -18.06 7.61
N PHE A 8 7.89 -17.56 8.79
CA PHE A 8 6.95 -16.45 8.92
C PHE A 8 7.75 -15.16 9.11
N HIS A 9 7.51 -14.19 8.24
CA HIS A 9 8.06 -12.85 8.35
C HIS A 9 7.03 -11.80 8.00
N GLU A 10 6.87 -10.83 8.90
CA GLU A 10 6.02 -9.67 8.68
C GLU A 10 6.87 -8.40 8.65
N GLN A 11 6.56 -7.53 7.70
CA GLN A 11 7.18 -6.23 7.55
C GLN A 11 6.11 -5.15 7.36
N LEU A 12 6.20 -4.07 8.14
CA LEU A 12 5.34 -2.91 8.03
C LEU A 12 6.08 -1.76 7.36
N ILE A 13 5.43 -1.16 6.36
CA ILE A 13 5.97 0.00 5.63
C ILE A 13 4.95 1.13 5.68
N THR A 14 5.36 2.26 6.21
CA THR A 14 4.51 3.46 6.25
C THR A 14 4.60 4.20 4.91
N LYS A 15 3.46 4.37 4.25
CA LYS A 15 3.38 5.16 3.02
C LYS A 15 3.62 6.64 3.31
N LYS A 16 4.63 7.22 2.64
CA LYS A 16 4.92 8.65 2.72
C LYS A 16 3.77 9.47 2.12
N GLN A 17 3.16 10.28 2.94
CA GLN A 17 2.09 11.17 2.50
C GLN A 17 2.69 12.43 1.86
N LYS A 18 2.02 12.95 0.81
CA LYS A 18 2.37 14.23 0.16
C LYS A 18 2.01 15.46 1.02
N GLY A 19 2.04 15.34 2.34
CA GLY A 19 1.71 16.42 3.27
C GLY A 19 1.58 15.92 4.70
N ASN A 20 1.64 16.82 5.66
CA ASN A 20 1.44 16.47 7.06
C ASN A 20 -0.04 16.11 7.29
N PRO A 21 -0.37 14.87 7.75
CA PRO A 21 -1.75 14.46 7.97
C PRO A 21 -2.53 15.37 8.93
N LEU A 22 -1.83 15.94 9.93
CA LEU A 22 -2.44 16.87 10.88
C LEU A 22 -2.85 18.18 10.20
N VAL A 23 -2.00 18.72 9.34
CA VAL A 23 -2.29 19.96 8.59
C VAL A 23 -3.50 19.77 7.69
N ILE A 24 -3.58 18.65 6.98
CA ILE A 24 -4.73 18.35 6.11
C ILE A 24 -6.02 18.23 6.94
N ARG A 25 -5.98 17.56 8.10
CA ARG A 25 -7.14 17.49 9.01
C ARG A 25 -7.60 18.87 9.47
N ILE A 26 -6.66 19.72 9.89
CA ILE A 26 -6.96 21.09 10.34
C ILE A 26 -7.59 21.89 9.18
N ILE A 27 -7.02 21.83 7.98
CA ILE A 27 -7.56 22.54 6.80
C ILE A 27 -9.01 22.10 6.52
N VAL A 28 -9.28 20.79 6.52
CA VAL A 28 -10.63 20.26 6.29
C VAL A 28 -11.62 20.74 7.36
N VAL A 29 -11.23 20.70 8.64
CA VAL A 29 -12.09 21.17 9.72
C VAL A 29 -12.35 22.66 9.63
N VAL A 30 -11.32 23.47 9.39
CA VAL A 30 -11.45 24.93 9.22
C VAL A 30 -12.36 25.25 8.02
N PHE A 31 -12.23 24.52 6.92
CA PHE A 31 -13.10 24.69 5.75
C PHE A 31 -14.57 24.40 6.08
N ILE A 32 -14.85 23.34 6.84
CA ILE A 32 -16.23 23.00 7.27
C ILE A 32 -16.81 24.09 8.18
N ILE A 33 -16.02 24.63 9.12
CA ILE A 33 -16.44 25.69 10.02
C ILE A 33 -16.71 26.99 9.24
N LEU A 34 -15.81 27.33 8.30
CA LEU A 34 -15.98 28.52 7.45
C LEU A 34 -17.23 28.39 6.57
N PHE A 35 -17.46 27.20 6.01
CA PHE A 35 -18.68 26.92 5.25
C PHE A 35 -19.95 27.04 6.10
N LEU A 36 -19.90 26.53 7.34
CA LEU A 36 -21.03 26.63 8.27
C LEU A 36 -21.36 28.10 8.61
N THR A 37 -20.35 28.91 8.91
CA THR A 37 -20.55 30.32 9.29
C THR A 37 -21.06 31.18 8.13
N ILE A 38 -20.41 31.08 6.96
CA ILE A 38 -20.85 31.83 5.76
C ILE A 38 -22.17 31.26 5.22
N GLY A 39 -22.30 29.94 5.20
CA GLY A 39 -23.50 29.26 4.73
C GLY A 39 -24.75 29.60 5.55
N ALA A 40 -24.58 29.81 6.86
CA ALA A 40 -25.69 30.21 7.73
C ALA A 40 -26.33 31.54 7.31
N LEU A 41 -25.57 32.46 6.75
CA LEU A 41 -26.06 33.77 6.27
C LEU A 41 -26.92 33.65 4.99
N PHE A 42 -26.61 32.68 4.11
CA PHE A 42 -27.27 32.54 2.80
C PHE A 42 -28.27 31.39 2.75
N LEU A 43 -27.98 30.28 3.44
CA LEU A 43 -28.73 29.03 3.38
C LEU A 43 -29.49 28.71 4.67
N GLY A 44 -29.29 29.50 5.73
CA GLY A 44 -29.91 29.29 7.03
C GLY A 44 -29.69 27.87 7.56
N PHE A 45 -30.76 27.23 8.00
CA PHE A 45 -30.72 25.87 8.59
C PHE A 45 -30.12 24.80 7.65
N LEU A 46 -30.25 24.97 6.31
CA LEU A 46 -29.75 24.01 5.34
C LEU A 46 -28.20 23.88 5.41
N SER A 47 -27.49 24.95 5.79
CA SER A 47 -26.04 24.93 5.95
C SER A 47 -25.57 23.93 7.01
N ILE A 48 -26.35 23.71 8.07
CA ILE A 48 -26.03 22.76 9.14
C ILE A 48 -26.09 21.32 8.58
N ILE A 49 -27.12 20.99 7.81
CA ILE A 49 -27.26 19.67 7.21
C ILE A 49 -26.08 19.36 6.30
N ILE A 50 -25.71 20.32 5.44
CA ILE A 50 -24.59 20.17 4.51
C ILE A 50 -23.26 20.05 5.28
N ALA A 51 -23.03 20.85 6.31
CA ALA A 51 -21.81 20.75 7.13
C ALA A 51 -21.68 19.40 7.84
N VAL A 52 -22.77 18.82 8.34
CA VAL A 52 -22.79 17.48 8.92
C VAL A 52 -22.43 16.43 7.87
N VAL A 53 -23.02 16.48 6.67
CA VAL A 53 -22.69 15.57 5.57
C VAL A 53 -21.22 15.65 5.18
N LEU A 54 -20.66 16.87 5.06
CA LEU A 54 -19.25 17.09 4.77
C LEU A 54 -18.34 16.53 5.87
N GLY A 55 -18.71 16.74 7.15
CA GLY A 55 -17.98 16.21 8.31
C GLY A 55 -17.96 14.67 8.32
N VAL A 56 -19.10 14.04 8.11
CA VAL A 56 -19.22 12.58 8.01
C VAL A 56 -18.40 12.03 6.85
N THR A 57 -18.50 12.68 5.69
CA THR A 57 -17.71 12.28 4.51
C THR A 57 -16.20 12.41 4.77
N ALA A 58 -15.76 13.51 5.38
CA ALA A 58 -14.36 13.71 5.74
C ALA A 58 -13.86 12.64 6.72
N TYR A 59 -14.68 12.29 7.72
CA TYR A 59 -14.33 11.29 8.72
C TYR A 59 -14.17 9.89 8.14
N PHE A 60 -15.07 9.46 7.24
CA PHE A 60 -15.04 8.10 6.69
C PHE A 60 -14.13 7.92 5.46
N TYR A 61 -13.94 8.97 4.65
CA TYR A 61 -13.21 8.87 3.38
C TYR A 61 -11.87 9.63 3.37
N ILE A 62 -11.79 10.82 3.97
CA ILE A 62 -10.56 11.61 3.90
C ILE A 62 -9.59 11.16 4.99
N PHE A 63 -10.01 11.15 6.25
CA PHE A 63 -9.12 10.93 7.39
C PHE A 63 -8.46 9.53 7.42
N PRO A 64 -9.13 8.43 7.08
CA PRO A 64 -8.48 7.12 7.04
C PRO A 64 -7.35 7.05 6.00
N ASN A 65 -7.54 7.71 4.86
CA ASN A 65 -6.56 7.71 3.78
C ASN A 65 -5.33 8.59 4.03
N LEU A 66 -5.33 9.40 5.09
CA LEU A 66 -4.19 10.22 5.49
C LEU A 66 -3.08 9.44 6.23
N SER A 67 -3.29 8.19 6.59
CA SER A 67 -2.28 7.35 7.21
C SER A 67 -2.49 5.93 6.70
N VAL A 68 -1.68 5.54 5.72
CA VAL A 68 -1.71 4.21 5.11
C VAL A 68 -0.38 3.54 5.39
N GLU A 69 -0.44 2.33 5.92
CA GLU A 69 0.69 1.44 6.10
C GLU A 69 0.45 0.19 5.25
N TYR A 70 1.51 -0.34 4.65
CA TYR A 70 1.48 -1.63 3.97
C TYR A 70 2.12 -2.67 4.86
N GLU A 71 1.44 -3.77 5.06
CA GLU A 71 1.93 -4.94 5.76
C GLU A 71 2.20 -6.03 4.73
N TYR A 72 3.43 -6.49 4.67
CA TYR A 72 3.83 -7.65 3.88
C TYR A 72 3.96 -8.82 4.83
N SER A 73 3.23 -9.89 4.59
CA SER A 73 3.30 -11.12 5.36
C SER A 73 3.77 -12.25 4.44
N LEU A 74 4.94 -12.78 4.70
CA LEU A 74 5.50 -13.92 3.99
C LEU A 74 5.37 -15.16 4.88
N VAL A 75 4.57 -16.11 4.43
CA VAL A 75 4.41 -17.41 5.09
C VAL A 75 4.90 -18.50 4.14
N ASN A 76 6.09 -19.04 4.42
CA ASN A 76 6.77 -19.96 3.50
C ASN A 76 6.98 -19.33 2.11
N HIS A 77 6.09 -19.59 1.15
CA HIS A 77 6.13 -19.07 -0.22
C HIS A 77 4.92 -18.22 -0.59
N GLU A 78 3.97 -18.05 0.32
CA GLU A 78 2.80 -17.18 0.12
C GLU A 78 3.12 -15.77 0.62
N LEU A 79 2.93 -14.79 -0.25
CA LEU A 79 3.09 -13.37 0.06
C LEU A 79 1.73 -12.69 0.06
N ASP A 80 1.35 -12.19 1.23
CA ASP A 80 0.16 -11.38 1.43
C ASP A 80 0.53 -9.91 1.57
N ILE A 81 -0.16 -9.04 0.87
CA ILE A 81 -0.01 -7.59 0.99
C ILE A 81 -1.32 -6.98 1.45
N THR A 82 -1.28 -6.36 2.62
CA THR A 82 -2.43 -5.73 3.26
C THR A 82 -2.18 -4.24 3.47
N ALA A 83 -3.19 -3.41 3.18
CA ALA A 83 -3.16 -2.00 3.54
C ALA A 83 -3.85 -1.79 4.89
N ILE A 84 -3.20 -1.04 5.77
CA ILE A 84 -3.71 -0.65 7.08
C ILE A 84 -3.97 0.86 7.05
N TYR A 85 -5.24 1.22 7.16
CA TYR A 85 -5.70 2.61 7.15
C TYR A 85 -5.86 3.11 8.59
N SER A 86 -5.21 4.24 8.93
CA SER A 86 -5.27 4.86 10.26
C SER A 86 -5.02 3.87 11.42
N LYS A 87 -4.13 2.90 11.21
CA LYS A 87 -3.73 1.86 12.20
C LYS A 87 -4.88 0.98 12.72
N SER A 88 -6.04 0.99 12.06
CA SER A 88 -7.22 0.26 12.55
C SER A 88 -7.91 -0.58 11.49
N LYS A 89 -8.11 -0.06 10.28
CA LYS A 89 -8.85 -0.76 9.23
C LYS A 89 -7.88 -1.47 8.30
N ARG A 90 -7.91 -2.80 8.28
CA ARG A 90 -7.12 -3.64 7.38
C ARG A 90 -7.90 -3.95 6.12
N LYS A 91 -7.23 -3.93 4.98
CA LYS A 91 -7.77 -4.31 3.66
C LYS A 91 -6.73 -5.13 2.92
N GLY A 92 -7.01 -6.41 2.66
CA GLY A 92 -6.18 -7.24 1.77
C GLY A 92 -6.15 -6.63 0.37
N LEU A 93 -4.97 -6.49 -0.19
CA LEU A 93 -4.74 -5.93 -1.53
C LEU A 93 -4.46 -7.01 -2.55
N CYS A 94 -3.54 -7.92 -2.23
CA CYS A 94 -3.23 -9.10 -3.03
C CYS A 94 -2.61 -10.19 -2.15
N SER A 95 -2.79 -11.43 -2.58
CA SER A 95 -2.20 -12.64 -2.04
C SER A 95 -1.80 -13.53 -3.20
N PHE A 96 -0.59 -14.06 -3.18
CA PHE A 96 -0.09 -14.93 -4.24
C PHE A 96 1.09 -15.78 -3.79
N ASP A 97 1.28 -16.91 -4.47
CA ASP A 97 2.46 -17.77 -4.33
C ASP A 97 3.65 -17.15 -5.08
N ILE A 98 4.73 -16.86 -4.36
CA ILE A 98 5.95 -16.29 -4.94
C ILE A 98 6.56 -17.20 -6.02
N LYS A 99 6.39 -18.52 -5.93
CA LYS A 99 6.88 -19.48 -6.94
C LYS A 99 6.24 -19.28 -8.32
N GLU A 100 5.02 -18.72 -8.34
CA GLU A 100 4.32 -18.38 -9.59
C GLU A 100 4.84 -17.09 -10.24
N ALA A 101 5.67 -16.32 -9.54
CA ALA A 101 6.27 -15.14 -10.13
C ALA A 101 7.26 -15.53 -11.25
N GLU A 102 7.22 -14.75 -12.34
CA GLU A 102 8.13 -14.94 -13.48
C GLU A 102 9.51 -14.36 -13.22
N MET A 103 9.58 -13.23 -12.50
CA MET A 103 10.82 -12.55 -12.17
C MET A 103 10.64 -11.68 -10.93
N ILE A 104 11.66 -11.66 -10.06
CA ILE A 104 11.81 -10.68 -8.99
C ILE A 104 13.18 -10.03 -9.16
N ALA A 105 13.19 -8.71 -9.34
CA ALA A 105 14.41 -7.94 -9.53
C ALA A 105 14.25 -6.52 -9.01
N PRO A 106 15.36 -5.81 -8.71
CA PRO A 106 15.32 -4.41 -8.38
C PRO A 106 14.64 -3.59 -9.46
N LYS A 107 13.85 -2.60 -9.07
CA LYS A 107 13.18 -1.68 -10.00
C LYS A 107 14.20 -1.02 -10.93
N GLY A 108 13.95 -1.10 -12.24
CA GLY A 108 14.85 -0.58 -13.27
C GLY A 108 15.93 -1.55 -13.75
N SER A 109 15.93 -2.80 -13.25
CA SER A 109 16.82 -3.84 -13.75
C SER A 109 16.55 -4.14 -15.23
N SER A 110 17.60 -4.34 -16.03
CA SER A 110 17.49 -4.74 -17.44
C SER A 110 16.74 -6.06 -17.65
N LYS A 111 16.75 -6.93 -16.63
CA LYS A 111 16.01 -8.20 -16.66
C LYS A 111 14.48 -8.02 -16.70
N LEU A 112 13.99 -6.86 -16.27
CA LEU A 112 12.57 -6.53 -16.33
C LEU A 112 12.13 -5.98 -17.68
N ALA A 113 13.06 -5.55 -18.53
CA ALA A 113 12.76 -4.87 -19.81
C ALA A 113 11.99 -5.74 -20.82
N SER A 114 12.10 -7.07 -20.72
CA SER A 114 11.38 -8.02 -21.59
C SER A 114 9.92 -8.20 -21.21
N PHE A 115 9.52 -7.83 -20.00
CA PHE A 115 8.16 -8.00 -19.50
C PHE A 115 7.32 -6.76 -19.82
N LYS A 116 6.06 -6.97 -20.22
CA LYS A 116 5.11 -5.90 -20.54
C LYS A 116 3.86 -6.04 -19.65
N PRO A 117 3.93 -5.68 -18.38
CA PRO A 117 2.80 -5.79 -17.47
C PRO A 117 1.65 -4.87 -17.90
N VAL A 118 0.42 -5.39 -17.82
CA VAL A 118 -0.80 -4.62 -18.09
C VAL A 118 -1.02 -3.55 -17.02
N LYS A 119 -0.63 -3.86 -15.77
CA LYS A 119 -0.82 -2.98 -14.63
C LYS A 119 0.36 -3.05 -13.67
N THR A 120 0.74 -1.90 -13.14
CA THR A 120 1.68 -1.79 -12.03
C THR A 120 0.93 -1.43 -10.75
N CYS A 121 1.12 -2.24 -9.73
CA CYS A 121 0.60 -2.01 -8.38
C CYS A 121 1.77 -1.57 -7.49
N ASP A 122 1.70 -0.36 -6.96
CA ASP A 122 2.74 0.22 -6.12
C ASP A 122 2.34 0.17 -4.66
N TYR A 123 3.02 -0.68 -3.91
CA TYR A 123 2.83 -0.87 -2.46
C TYR A 123 4.05 -0.42 -1.66
N THR A 124 4.87 0.45 -2.23
CA THR A 124 6.07 1.01 -1.60
C THR A 124 5.75 2.17 -0.67
N SER A 125 6.72 2.57 0.15
CA SER A 125 6.61 3.78 0.99
C SER A 125 6.54 5.05 0.14
N GLY A 126 7.13 5.04 -1.05
CA GLY A 126 7.34 6.21 -1.89
C GLY A 126 8.57 7.04 -1.45
N GLU A 127 9.46 6.48 -0.63
CA GLU A 127 10.75 7.09 -0.29
C GLU A 127 11.77 6.84 -1.40
N GLY A 128 12.47 7.91 -1.84
CA GLY A 128 13.38 7.83 -2.98
C GLY A 128 14.64 6.98 -2.75
N ASN A 129 14.96 6.66 -1.49
CA ASN A 129 16.18 5.93 -1.12
C ASN A 129 15.91 4.45 -0.78
N ALA A 130 14.67 4.00 -0.87
CA ALA A 130 14.32 2.63 -0.54
C ALA A 130 14.70 1.65 -1.66
N ALA A 131 15.10 0.44 -1.29
CA ALA A 131 15.39 -0.64 -2.23
C ALA A 131 14.07 -1.24 -2.73
N ILE A 132 13.59 -0.74 -3.87
CA ILE A 132 12.33 -1.20 -4.47
C ILE A 132 12.59 -2.42 -5.36
N TYR A 133 11.79 -3.46 -5.17
CA TYR A 133 11.78 -4.65 -6.02
C TYR A 133 10.48 -4.73 -6.82
N SER A 134 10.62 -5.18 -8.06
CA SER A 134 9.51 -5.51 -8.96
C SER A 134 9.28 -7.01 -8.96
N ILE A 135 8.06 -7.42 -8.71
CA ILE A 135 7.58 -8.80 -8.85
C ILE A 135 6.71 -8.86 -10.09
N ILE A 136 7.17 -9.59 -11.09
CA ILE A 136 6.38 -9.85 -12.30
C ILE A 136 5.63 -11.16 -12.11
N ILE A 137 4.31 -11.10 -12.15
CA ILE A 137 3.45 -12.25 -11.89
C ILE A 137 2.20 -12.23 -12.77
N PHE A 138 1.70 -13.42 -13.12
CA PHE A 138 0.39 -13.58 -13.77
C PHE A 138 -0.69 -13.79 -12.71
N LEU A 139 -1.65 -12.87 -12.66
CA LEU A 139 -2.85 -12.98 -11.83
C LEU A 139 -4.07 -12.90 -12.75
N ASN A 140 -4.97 -13.89 -12.66
CA ASN A 140 -6.16 -13.96 -13.52
C ASN A 140 -5.84 -13.80 -15.02
N GLN A 141 -4.81 -14.49 -15.51
CA GLN A 141 -4.34 -14.48 -16.91
C GLN A 141 -3.78 -13.11 -17.38
N GLN A 142 -3.56 -12.17 -16.49
CA GLN A 142 -2.96 -10.88 -16.80
C GLN A 142 -1.63 -10.72 -16.08
N MET A 143 -0.66 -10.12 -16.76
CA MET A 143 0.65 -9.85 -16.17
C MET A 143 0.60 -8.56 -15.34
N TYR A 144 0.98 -8.67 -14.07
CA TYR A 144 1.10 -7.55 -13.15
C TYR A 144 2.56 -7.31 -12.77
N ASN A 145 2.88 -6.06 -12.51
CA ASN A 145 4.10 -5.66 -11.85
C ASN A 145 3.75 -5.15 -10.45
N ILE A 146 4.19 -5.86 -9.44
CA ILE A 146 3.96 -5.50 -8.03
C ILE A 146 5.27 -4.93 -7.49
N LEU A 147 5.22 -3.66 -7.04
CA LEU A 147 6.35 -2.98 -6.44
C LEU A 147 6.27 -3.10 -4.93
N ILE A 148 7.34 -3.61 -4.32
CA ILE A 148 7.49 -3.76 -2.86
C ILE A 148 8.85 -3.23 -2.41
N GLU A 149 8.99 -2.97 -1.11
CA GLU A 149 10.24 -2.61 -0.43
C GLU A 149 10.58 -3.67 0.61
N PRO A 150 11.08 -4.85 0.19
CA PRO A 150 11.40 -5.92 1.12
C PRO A 150 12.66 -5.59 1.94
N ASP A 151 12.62 -5.91 3.23
CA ASP A 151 13.82 -5.92 4.06
C ASP A 151 14.72 -7.13 3.76
N GLU A 152 15.91 -7.17 4.35
CA GLU A 152 16.88 -8.25 4.12
C GLU A 152 16.33 -9.63 4.52
N LYS A 153 15.49 -9.69 5.56
CA LYS A 153 14.87 -10.95 6.03
C LYS A 153 13.84 -11.45 5.05
N MET A 154 13.02 -10.56 4.52
CA MET A 154 12.04 -10.90 3.49
C MET A 154 12.72 -11.36 2.20
N ILE A 155 13.79 -10.68 1.78
CA ILE A 155 14.61 -11.10 0.62
C ILE A 155 15.19 -12.51 0.87
N ALA A 156 15.73 -12.75 2.06
CA ALA A 156 16.27 -14.07 2.43
C ALA A 156 15.19 -15.17 2.42
N GLY A 157 13.96 -14.84 2.81
CA GLY A 157 12.81 -15.75 2.77
C GLY A 157 12.31 -16.04 1.36
N ILE A 158 12.31 -15.04 0.47
CA ILE A 158 11.86 -15.14 -0.92
C ILE A 158 12.87 -15.92 -1.80
N ARG A 159 14.14 -15.62 -1.64
CA ARG A 159 15.22 -16.09 -2.52
C ARG A 159 15.25 -17.62 -2.74
N PRO A 160 15.10 -18.48 -1.73
CA PRO A 160 15.14 -19.93 -1.91
C PRO A 160 14.06 -20.47 -2.85
N TRP A 161 12.90 -19.80 -2.91
CA TRP A 161 11.77 -20.23 -3.72
C TRP A 161 11.87 -19.82 -5.18
N MET A 162 12.65 -18.78 -5.48
CA MET A 162 12.73 -18.17 -6.82
C MET A 162 13.92 -18.68 -7.68
N GLY A 163 14.98 -19.15 -7.04
CA GLY A 163 16.17 -19.65 -7.75
C GLY A 163 16.69 -18.62 -8.78
N SER A 164 16.78 -19.01 -10.05
CA SER A 164 17.27 -18.16 -11.16
C SER A 164 16.34 -17.00 -11.52
N LYS A 165 15.07 -17.04 -11.12
CA LYS A 165 14.08 -15.97 -11.32
C LYS A 165 14.26 -14.80 -10.33
N PHE A 166 15.17 -14.91 -9.36
CA PHE A 166 15.52 -13.83 -8.44
C PHE A 166 16.81 -13.13 -8.86
N SER A 167 16.79 -11.81 -8.95
CA SER A 167 17.98 -11.01 -9.20
C SER A 167 18.18 -9.97 -8.09
N GLN A 168 19.40 -9.85 -7.60
CA GLN A 168 19.77 -8.79 -6.64
C GLN A 168 20.36 -7.55 -7.33
N PHE A 169 20.83 -7.70 -8.58
CA PHE A 169 21.46 -6.64 -9.37
C PHE A 169 21.18 -6.86 -10.86
#